data_1c7b70b7e2238c913054c01d5dff9af7
#
_entry.id   1c7b70b7e2238c913054c01d5dff9af7
#
_cell.length_a   1.000
_cell.length_b   1.000
_cell.length_c   1.000
_cell.angle_alpha   90.00
_cell.angle_beta   90.00
_cell.angle_gamma   90.00
#
_symmetry.space_group_name_H-M   'P 1'
#
loop_
_entity.id
_entity.type
_entity.pdbx_description
1 polymer ?
#
loop_
_entity_poly.entity_id
_entity_poly.type
_entity_poly.pdbx_seq_one_letter_code
_entity_poly.pdbx_strand_id
1 'polypeptide(L)'
;IKTALPGLDIIAEDLGFMTPEVIALREYSGFPGMKVLQFAFDSREPSDYLPHRYPTNCICYTGTHDNATLAQWLGDAKGDDVAYAKQYLGLNDEEGYVNGIIRGGMSSVADLFVAQMQDWLALGGETRMNVPGVLGHGNWCWRMLPGALTDELADHIAAMTAMYSR
;
A
#
# COMPACT_ATOMS: atom_id res chain seq x y z
N ILE A 1 13.32 16.26 17.27
CA ILE A 1 12.91 14.87 17.53
C ILE A 1 14.15 13.97 17.60
N LYS A 2 15.00 13.91 16.57
CA LYS A 2 16.19 13.04 16.54
C LYS A 2 17.13 13.22 17.74
N THR A 3 17.30 14.44 18.21
CA THR A 3 18.14 14.75 19.39
C THR A 3 17.50 14.27 20.70
N ALA A 4 16.17 14.38 20.80
CA ALA A 4 15.44 14.02 22.01
C ALA A 4 15.11 12.52 22.09
N LEU A 5 15.00 11.86 20.94
CA LEU A 5 14.62 10.45 20.81
C LEU A 5 15.59 9.74 19.83
N PRO A 6 16.86 9.60 20.21
CA PRO A 6 17.85 8.96 19.35
C PRO A 6 17.52 7.47 19.18
N GLY A 7 17.56 6.99 17.94
CA GLY A 7 17.30 5.59 17.61
C GLY A 7 15.82 5.21 17.50
N LEU A 8 14.91 6.18 17.52
CA LEU A 8 13.51 5.91 17.19
C LEU A 8 13.30 5.90 15.67
N ASP A 9 12.78 4.81 15.15
CA ASP A 9 12.37 4.71 13.76
C ASP A 9 11.04 5.46 13.55
N ILE A 10 11.07 6.47 12.67
CA ILE A 10 9.93 7.35 12.41
C ILE A 10 9.64 7.33 10.93
N ILE A 11 8.38 7.09 10.56
CA ILE A 11 7.86 7.24 9.20
C ILE A 11 7.15 8.59 9.13
N ALA A 12 7.48 9.38 8.11
CA ALA A 12 6.82 10.66 7.85
C ALA A 12 5.60 10.41 6.96
N GLU A 13 4.40 10.70 7.46
CA GLU A 13 3.23 10.72 6.61
C GLU A 13 3.27 11.96 5.71
N ASP A 14 3.35 11.73 4.40
CA ASP A 14 3.43 12.75 3.34
C ASP A 14 2.40 12.50 2.24
N LEU A 15 1.18 12.14 2.62
CA LEU A 15 0.08 11.78 1.71
C LEU A 15 -0.82 12.96 1.30
N GLY A 16 -0.60 14.14 1.90
CA GLY A 16 -1.39 15.34 1.59
C GLY A 16 -0.83 16.15 0.42
N PHE A 17 -1.25 17.42 0.35
CA PHE A 17 -0.71 18.36 -0.64
C PHE A 17 0.74 18.73 -0.27
N MET A 18 1.67 18.27 -1.10
CA MET A 18 3.11 18.41 -0.88
C MET A 18 3.63 19.71 -1.52
N THR A 19 3.89 20.73 -0.69
CA THR A 19 4.63 21.91 -1.16
C THR A 19 6.15 21.62 -1.20
N PRO A 20 6.92 22.41 -1.99
CA PRO A 20 8.39 22.25 -2.01
C PRO A 20 9.03 22.33 -0.62
N GLU A 21 8.50 23.16 0.27
CA GLU A 21 9.01 23.32 1.64
C GLU A 21 8.75 22.07 2.50
N VAL A 22 7.59 21.42 2.34
CA VAL A 22 7.26 20.17 3.04
C VAL A 22 8.16 19.04 2.54
N ILE A 23 8.39 18.96 1.24
CA ILE A 23 9.32 17.99 0.64
C ILE A 23 10.72 18.20 1.20
N ALA A 24 11.22 19.45 1.19
CA ALA A 24 12.54 19.78 1.72
C ALA A 24 12.66 19.44 3.22
N LEU A 25 11.62 19.69 4.02
CA LEU A 25 11.60 19.33 5.44
C LEU A 25 11.66 17.82 5.65
N ARG A 26 10.90 17.04 4.88
CA ARG A 26 10.97 15.58 4.94
C ARG A 26 12.38 15.09 4.59
N GLU A 27 12.96 15.57 3.48
CA GLU A 27 14.32 15.21 3.04
C GLU A 27 15.36 15.60 4.10
N TYR A 28 15.29 16.79 4.66
CA TYR A 28 16.16 17.24 5.74
C TYR A 28 16.03 16.35 6.99
N SER A 29 14.82 15.89 7.30
CA SER A 29 14.60 14.97 8.41
C SER A 29 15.26 13.61 8.21
N GLY A 30 15.41 13.16 6.94
CA GLY A 30 15.88 11.83 6.58
C GLY A 30 14.88 10.74 6.97
N PHE A 31 13.65 11.07 7.35
CA PHE A 31 12.61 10.08 7.61
C PHE A 31 12.05 9.54 6.30
N PRO A 32 11.79 8.22 6.18
CA PRO A 32 11.11 7.66 5.03
C PRO A 32 9.70 8.23 4.90
N GLY A 33 9.33 8.60 3.68
CA GLY A 33 7.96 8.96 3.33
C GLY A 33 7.12 7.75 2.94
N MET A 34 5.84 7.98 2.63
CA MET A 34 4.88 6.94 2.29
C MET A 34 4.60 6.92 0.79
N LYS A 35 4.46 5.73 0.24
CA LYS A 35 4.04 5.49 -1.14
C LYS A 35 2.87 4.51 -1.15
N VAL A 36 1.69 4.98 -1.53
CA VAL A 36 0.46 4.19 -1.55
C VAL A 36 0.17 3.74 -2.98
N LEU A 37 0.18 2.44 -3.24
CA LEU A 37 -0.02 1.88 -4.59
C LEU A 37 -1.36 2.27 -5.20
N GLN A 38 -2.43 2.36 -4.43
CA GLN A 38 -3.74 2.77 -4.94
C GLN A 38 -3.75 4.19 -5.54
N PHE A 39 -2.77 5.03 -5.21
CA PHE A 39 -2.63 6.38 -5.78
C PHE A 39 -1.76 6.41 -7.04
N ALA A 40 -1.18 5.27 -7.43
CA ALA A 40 -0.25 5.19 -8.54
C ALA A 40 -0.94 5.25 -9.92
N PHE A 41 -2.17 4.76 -9.99
CA PHE A 41 -2.78 4.38 -11.27
C PHE A 41 -3.85 5.36 -11.74
N ASP A 42 -3.53 6.67 -11.77
CA ASP A 42 -4.34 7.65 -12.52
C ASP A 42 -3.93 7.60 -13.99
N SER A 43 -4.83 7.15 -14.86
CA SER A 43 -4.58 7.01 -16.29
C SER A 43 -4.44 8.34 -17.03
N ARG A 44 -4.76 9.46 -16.37
CA ARG A 44 -4.80 10.80 -16.97
C ARG A 44 -3.51 11.59 -16.78
N GLU A 45 -2.73 11.24 -15.74
CA GLU A 45 -1.51 11.97 -15.40
C GLU A 45 -0.42 11.09 -14.80
N PRO A 46 0.87 11.49 -14.96
CA PRO A 46 1.97 10.77 -14.30
C PRO A 46 1.87 10.86 -12.78
N SER A 47 2.08 9.74 -12.10
CA SER A 47 2.04 9.67 -10.64
C SER A 47 3.42 9.37 -10.06
N ASP A 48 3.80 10.09 -8.99
CA ASP A 48 5.00 9.81 -8.21
C ASP A 48 4.83 8.59 -7.27
N TYR A 49 3.63 8.00 -7.25
CA TYR A 49 3.33 6.75 -6.58
C TYR A 49 3.59 5.51 -7.44
N LEU A 50 4.06 5.66 -8.68
CA LEU A 50 4.46 4.52 -9.52
C LEU A 50 5.75 3.90 -8.98
N PRO A 51 5.82 2.58 -8.76
CA PRO A 51 6.96 1.89 -8.14
C PRO A 51 8.34 2.22 -8.74
N HIS A 52 8.44 2.42 -10.05
CA HIS A 52 9.71 2.77 -10.70
C HIS A 52 10.22 4.20 -10.38
N ARG A 53 9.39 5.03 -9.74
CA ARG A 53 9.73 6.41 -9.32
C ARG A 53 10.07 6.53 -7.83
N TYR A 54 10.03 5.43 -7.10
CA TYR A 54 10.28 5.49 -5.66
C TYR A 54 11.74 5.82 -5.34
N PRO A 55 12.01 6.68 -4.33
CA PRO A 55 13.28 6.65 -3.65
C PRO A 55 13.38 5.36 -2.81
N THR A 56 14.59 4.91 -2.49
CA THR A 56 14.76 3.77 -1.58
C THR A 56 14.25 4.08 -0.17
N ASN A 57 14.57 5.28 0.35
CA ASN A 57 14.10 5.74 1.67
C ASN A 57 12.59 6.08 1.66
N CYS A 58 11.77 5.08 1.46
CA CYS A 58 10.30 5.18 1.58
C CYS A 58 9.68 3.86 2.01
N ILE A 59 8.44 3.93 2.44
CA ILE A 59 7.60 2.78 2.76
C ILE A 59 6.54 2.64 1.67
N CYS A 60 6.49 1.48 1.02
CA CYS A 60 5.43 1.17 0.07
C CYS A 60 4.26 0.48 0.78
N TYR A 61 3.05 1.00 0.60
CA TYR A 61 1.80 0.44 1.12
C TYR A 61 0.90 0.00 -0.03
N THR A 62 0.18 -1.10 0.13
CA THR A 62 -0.95 -1.42 -0.76
C THR A 62 -2.06 -0.38 -0.60
N GLY A 63 -2.35 -0.02 0.62
CA GLY A 63 -3.26 1.01 1.09
C GLY A 63 -3.06 1.21 2.59
N THR A 64 -3.52 2.33 3.13
CA THR A 64 -3.57 2.59 4.57
C THR A 64 -4.93 2.16 5.14
N HIS A 65 -5.13 2.32 6.44
CA HIS A 65 -6.44 2.11 7.07
C HIS A 65 -7.56 2.99 6.48
N ASP A 66 -7.22 4.10 5.86
CA ASP A 66 -8.17 5.05 5.23
C ASP A 66 -8.49 4.69 3.78
N ASN A 67 -7.75 3.79 3.17
CA ASN A 67 -7.99 3.35 1.81
C ASN A 67 -9.00 2.19 1.75
N ALA A 68 -9.54 1.97 0.57
CA ALA A 68 -10.24 0.74 0.24
C ALA A 68 -9.30 -0.48 0.35
N THR A 69 -9.84 -1.69 0.49
CA THR A 69 -9.06 -2.89 0.20
C THR A 69 -8.72 -2.94 -1.29
N LEU A 70 -7.68 -3.68 -1.68
CA LEU A 70 -7.33 -3.83 -3.10
C LEU A 70 -8.47 -4.45 -3.92
N ALA A 71 -9.18 -5.43 -3.35
CA ALA A 71 -10.33 -6.04 -4.02
C ALA A 71 -11.47 -5.02 -4.24
N GLN A 72 -11.74 -4.16 -3.25
CA GLN A 72 -12.69 -3.07 -3.40
C GLN A 72 -12.20 -2.06 -4.44
N TRP A 73 -10.95 -1.63 -4.38
CA TRP A 73 -10.37 -0.67 -5.33
C TRP A 73 -10.47 -1.17 -6.78
N LEU A 74 -10.20 -2.45 -7.02
CA LEU A 74 -10.34 -3.07 -8.35
C LEU A 74 -11.77 -3.03 -8.89
N GLY A 75 -12.78 -3.05 -7.99
CA GLY A 75 -14.20 -2.96 -8.36
C GLY A 75 -14.70 -1.53 -8.53
N ASP A 76 -14.20 -0.58 -7.74
CA ASP A 76 -14.74 0.78 -7.63
C ASP A 76 -13.99 1.81 -8.47
N ALA A 77 -12.70 1.56 -8.77
CA ALA A 77 -11.87 2.47 -9.56
C ALA A 77 -12.35 2.56 -11.02
N LYS A 78 -12.00 3.66 -11.69
CA LYS A 78 -12.33 3.83 -13.11
C LYS A 78 -11.71 2.72 -13.95
N GLY A 79 -12.44 2.25 -14.95
CA GLY A 79 -11.98 1.16 -15.82
C GLY A 79 -10.62 1.43 -16.46
N ASP A 80 -10.34 2.66 -16.89
CA ASP A 80 -9.05 3.05 -17.49
C ASP A 80 -7.90 2.99 -16.47
N ASP A 81 -8.15 3.36 -15.20
CA ASP A 81 -7.16 3.30 -14.13
C ASP A 81 -6.84 1.83 -13.77
N VAL A 82 -7.86 0.98 -13.71
CA VAL A 82 -7.69 -0.47 -13.50
C VAL A 82 -6.94 -1.10 -14.70
N ALA A 83 -7.28 -0.72 -15.92
CA ALA A 83 -6.59 -1.20 -17.11
C ALA A 83 -5.11 -0.77 -17.12
N TYR A 84 -4.83 0.46 -16.70
CA TYR A 84 -3.47 0.95 -16.53
C TYR A 84 -2.70 0.13 -15.49
N ALA A 85 -3.28 -0.11 -14.31
CA ALA A 85 -2.68 -0.95 -13.28
C ALA A 85 -2.38 -2.37 -13.79
N LYS A 86 -3.33 -2.99 -14.49
CA LYS A 86 -3.17 -4.32 -15.09
C LYS A 86 -1.99 -4.37 -16.07
N GLN A 87 -1.91 -3.40 -16.96
CA GLN A 87 -0.81 -3.32 -17.93
C GLN A 87 0.53 -3.05 -17.25
N TYR A 88 0.59 -2.08 -16.33
CA TYR A 88 1.82 -1.66 -15.67
C TYR A 88 2.42 -2.76 -14.79
N LEU A 89 1.58 -3.46 -14.02
CA LEU A 89 2.01 -4.51 -13.10
C LEU A 89 2.01 -5.92 -13.73
N GLY A 90 1.51 -6.08 -14.95
CA GLY A 90 1.39 -7.39 -15.60
C GLY A 90 0.39 -8.30 -14.89
N LEU A 91 -0.73 -7.72 -14.39
CA LEU A 91 -1.73 -8.48 -13.65
C LEU A 91 -2.42 -9.50 -14.56
N ASN A 92 -2.64 -10.69 -14.04
CA ASN A 92 -3.29 -11.80 -14.77
C ASN A 92 -4.21 -12.60 -13.84
N ASP A 93 -5.08 -13.41 -14.44
CA ASP A 93 -6.08 -14.20 -13.71
C ASP A 93 -5.45 -15.39 -12.96
N GLU A 94 -4.32 -15.93 -13.42
CA GLU A 94 -3.64 -17.07 -12.79
C GLU A 94 -3.08 -16.72 -11.43
N GLU A 95 -2.39 -15.58 -11.32
CA GLU A 95 -1.87 -15.06 -10.06
C GLU A 95 -2.97 -14.43 -9.18
N GLY A 96 -4.01 -13.90 -9.80
CA GLY A 96 -5.01 -13.06 -9.17
C GLY A 96 -4.56 -11.60 -9.03
N TYR A 97 -5.48 -10.67 -9.34
CA TYR A 97 -5.12 -9.23 -9.43
C TYR A 97 -4.65 -8.64 -8.10
N VAL A 98 -5.24 -9.04 -6.98
CA VAL A 98 -4.82 -8.57 -5.65
C VAL A 98 -3.38 -9.01 -5.37
N ASN A 99 -3.05 -10.27 -5.58
CA ASN A 99 -1.70 -10.81 -5.41
C ASN A 99 -0.70 -10.11 -6.34
N GLY A 100 -1.07 -9.86 -7.60
CA GLY A 100 -0.23 -9.16 -8.54
C GLY A 100 0.08 -7.72 -8.13
N ILE A 101 -0.87 -7.01 -7.49
CA ILE A 101 -0.62 -5.67 -6.93
C ILE A 101 0.32 -5.77 -5.72
N ILE A 102 0.12 -6.72 -4.82
CA ILE A 102 1.02 -6.98 -3.69
C ILE A 102 2.44 -7.26 -4.20
N ARG A 103 2.58 -8.17 -5.17
CA ARG A 103 3.85 -8.47 -5.83
C ARG A 103 4.50 -7.21 -6.41
N GLY A 104 3.72 -6.37 -7.07
CA GLY A 104 4.20 -5.09 -7.61
C GLY A 104 4.79 -4.17 -6.55
N GLY A 105 4.17 -4.09 -5.36
CA GLY A 105 4.70 -3.35 -4.23
C GLY A 105 5.96 -3.99 -3.64
N MET A 106 5.97 -5.30 -3.46
CA MET A 106 7.12 -6.03 -2.93
C MET A 106 8.34 -5.96 -3.86
N SER A 107 8.14 -5.87 -5.16
CA SER A 107 9.22 -5.74 -6.15
C SER A 107 9.80 -4.32 -6.25
N SER A 108 9.23 -3.33 -5.56
CA SER A 108 9.70 -1.95 -5.57
C SER A 108 11.05 -1.81 -4.84
N VAL A 109 11.69 -0.66 -4.99
CA VAL A 109 12.95 -0.31 -4.30
C VAL A 109 12.72 0.26 -2.90
N ALA A 110 11.50 0.36 -2.42
CA ALA A 110 11.18 0.87 -1.09
C ALA A 110 11.87 0.05 0.01
N ASP A 111 12.40 0.68 1.04
CA ASP A 111 13.07 -0.01 2.15
C ASP A 111 12.14 -0.93 2.95
N LEU A 112 10.85 -0.59 3.01
CA LEU A 112 9.84 -1.39 3.67
C LEU A 112 8.59 -1.52 2.79
N PHE A 113 7.93 -2.67 2.86
CA PHE A 113 6.62 -2.90 2.26
C PHE A 113 5.60 -3.29 3.32
N VAL A 114 4.41 -2.70 3.25
CA VAL A 114 3.29 -2.96 4.16
C VAL A 114 2.03 -3.23 3.35
N ALA A 115 1.41 -4.36 3.57
CA ALA A 115 0.10 -4.70 3.01
C ALA A 115 -0.92 -4.89 4.13
N GLN A 116 -2.15 -4.45 3.89
CA GLN A 116 -3.26 -4.73 4.78
C GLN A 116 -3.50 -6.25 4.83
N MET A 117 -3.86 -6.77 5.99
CA MET A 117 -4.20 -8.20 6.10
C MET A 117 -5.43 -8.54 5.24
N GLN A 118 -6.34 -7.60 5.08
CA GLN A 118 -7.50 -7.74 4.17
C GLN A 118 -7.06 -7.99 2.73
N ASP A 119 -5.96 -7.37 2.30
CA ASP A 119 -5.43 -7.55 0.94
C ASP A 119 -4.79 -8.93 0.80
N TRP A 120 -4.00 -9.40 1.78
CA TRP A 120 -3.48 -10.76 1.80
C TRP A 120 -4.57 -11.84 1.76
N LEU A 121 -5.72 -11.56 2.37
CA LEU A 121 -6.89 -12.42 2.36
C LEU A 121 -7.82 -12.18 1.17
N ALA A 122 -7.49 -11.26 0.27
CA ALA A 122 -8.29 -10.83 -0.89
C ALA A 122 -9.75 -10.47 -0.53
N LEU A 123 -9.97 -9.82 0.62
CA LEU A 123 -11.29 -9.46 1.14
C LEU A 123 -11.80 -8.15 0.51
N GLY A 124 -13.11 -8.04 0.35
CA GLY A 124 -13.78 -6.89 -0.24
C GLY A 124 -13.96 -5.70 0.71
N GLY A 125 -14.72 -4.70 0.25
CA GLY A 125 -14.93 -3.43 0.94
C GLY A 125 -15.66 -3.55 2.28
N GLU A 126 -16.37 -4.63 2.51
CA GLU A 126 -17.02 -4.95 3.80
C GLU A 126 -16.02 -5.10 4.95
N THR A 127 -14.75 -5.29 4.63
CA THR A 127 -13.65 -5.41 5.60
C THR A 127 -12.79 -4.16 5.73
N ARG A 128 -13.12 -3.08 5.00
CA ARG A 128 -12.42 -1.81 5.07
C ARG A 128 -12.36 -1.30 6.51
N MET A 129 -11.19 -0.84 6.94
CA MET A 129 -10.98 -0.41 8.33
C MET A 129 -11.64 0.93 8.62
N ASN A 130 -11.47 1.92 7.74
CA ASN A 130 -11.97 3.27 7.95
C ASN A 130 -12.41 3.93 6.65
N VAL A 131 -13.51 4.71 6.73
CA VAL A 131 -13.95 5.63 5.69
C VAL A 131 -13.78 7.04 6.23
N PRO A 132 -12.80 7.83 5.74
CA PRO A 132 -12.54 9.18 6.23
C PRO A 132 -13.77 10.09 6.12
N GLY A 133 -13.97 10.96 7.12
CA GLY A 133 -15.08 11.90 7.16
C GLY A 133 -16.43 11.30 7.54
N VAL A 134 -16.50 10.02 7.87
CA VAL A 134 -17.72 9.31 8.28
C VAL A 134 -17.60 8.88 9.73
N LEU A 135 -18.57 9.27 10.55
CA LEU A 135 -18.65 8.84 11.94
C LEU A 135 -19.50 7.56 12.08
N GLY A 136 -18.95 6.54 12.73
CA GLY A 136 -19.65 5.25 12.93
C GLY A 136 -19.55 4.35 11.69
N HIS A 137 -20.66 3.73 11.28
CA HIS A 137 -20.78 2.89 10.08
C HIS A 137 -19.77 1.74 9.97
N GLY A 138 -19.39 1.12 11.11
CA GLY A 138 -18.45 0.00 11.10
C GLY A 138 -16.97 0.39 11.06
N ASN A 139 -16.64 1.70 11.02
CA ASN A 139 -15.25 2.15 11.09
C ASN A 139 -14.55 1.60 12.34
N TRP A 140 -13.33 1.09 12.18
CA TRP A 140 -12.47 0.53 13.23
C TRP A 140 -13.06 -0.73 13.90
N CYS A 141 -14.04 -1.38 13.26
CA CYS A 141 -14.76 -2.53 13.84
C CYS A 141 -14.37 -3.87 13.21
N TRP A 142 -13.75 -3.88 12.04
CA TRP A 142 -13.37 -5.14 11.39
C TRP A 142 -12.45 -5.98 12.28
N ARG A 143 -12.71 -7.27 12.29
CA ARG A 143 -11.89 -8.28 12.97
C ARG A 143 -11.71 -9.47 12.04
N MET A 144 -10.48 -9.93 11.97
CA MET A 144 -10.16 -11.16 11.26
C MET A 144 -10.85 -12.36 11.94
N LEU A 145 -11.43 -13.24 11.14
CA LEU A 145 -12.11 -14.42 11.64
C LEU A 145 -11.09 -15.46 12.16
N PRO A 146 -11.46 -16.26 13.18
CA PRO A 146 -10.65 -17.40 13.59
C PRO A 146 -10.36 -18.35 12.41
N GLY A 147 -9.13 -18.81 12.27
CA GLY A 147 -8.71 -19.70 11.19
C GLY A 147 -8.43 -19.03 9.86
N ALA A 148 -8.55 -17.70 9.73
CA ALA A 148 -8.18 -17.01 8.49
C ALA A 148 -6.66 -17.00 8.22
N LEU A 149 -5.83 -17.10 9.25
CA LEU A 149 -4.39 -17.30 9.12
C LEU A 149 -4.12 -18.81 9.01
N THR A 150 -4.00 -19.28 7.77
CA THR A 150 -3.65 -20.68 7.48
C THR A 150 -2.16 -20.84 7.22
N ASP A 151 -1.67 -22.05 7.30
CA ASP A 151 -0.27 -22.37 6.97
C ASP A 151 0.01 -22.08 5.49
N GLU A 152 -0.95 -22.33 4.60
CA GLU A 152 -0.83 -22.02 3.16
C GLU A 152 -0.67 -20.51 2.92
N LEU A 153 -1.41 -19.67 3.64
CA LEU A 153 -1.23 -18.21 3.56
C LEU A 153 0.14 -17.79 4.08
N ALA A 154 0.58 -18.36 5.21
CA ALA A 154 1.89 -18.07 5.78
C ALA A 154 3.02 -18.47 4.82
N ASP A 155 2.94 -19.66 4.22
CA ASP A 155 3.89 -20.14 3.23
C ASP A 155 3.91 -19.26 1.97
N HIS A 156 2.74 -18.82 1.49
CA HIS A 156 2.64 -17.91 0.35
C HIS A 156 3.33 -16.57 0.64
N ILE A 157 3.06 -15.97 1.80
CA ILE A 157 3.69 -14.71 2.22
C ILE A 157 5.20 -14.90 2.37
N ALA A 158 5.65 -16.00 3.00
CA ALA A 158 7.06 -16.30 3.19
C ALA A 158 7.79 -16.47 1.85
N ALA A 159 7.19 -17.20 0.91
CA ALA A 159 7.76 -17.42 -0.42
C ALA A 159 7.92 -16.09 -1.19
N MET A 160 6.89 -15.22 -1.17
CA MET A 160 6.96 -13.91 -1.80
C MET A 160 7.98 -12.98 -1.13
N THR A 161 8.04 -13.00 0.21
CA THR A 161 9.02 -12.24 0.99
C THR A 161 10.45 -12.66 0.65
N ALA A 162 10.71 -13.97 0.60
CA ALA A 162 12.02 -14.50 0.22
C ALA A 162 12.41 -14.16 -1.22
N MET A 163 11.46 -14.22 -2.16
CA MET A 163 11.68 -13.91 -3.58
C MET A 163 12.20 -12.47 -3.77
N TYR A 164 11.71 -11.53 -3.00
CA TYR A 164 12.08 -10.11 -3.09
C TYR A 164 13.11 -9.69 -2.02
N SER A 165 13.66 -10.66 -1.26
CA SER A 165 14.69 -10.41 -0.23
C SER A 165 14.26 -9.39 0.84
N ARG A 166 13.03 -9.52 1.31
CA ARG A 166 12.43 -8.63 2.30
C ARG A 166 12.31 -9.30 3.67
#